data_c5c4786be14fe480f503fb23a81673c3
#
_entry.id   c5c4786be14fe480f503fb23a81673c3
#
_cell.length_a   1.000
_cell.length_b   1.000
_cell.length_c   1.000
_cell.angle_alpha   90.00
_cell.angle_beta   90.00
_cell.angle_gamma   90.00
#
_symmetry.space_group_name_H-M   'P 1'
#
loop_
_entity.id
_entity.type
_entity.pdbx_description
1 polymer ?
#
loop_
_entity_poly.entity_id
_entity_poly.type
_entity_poly.pdbx_seq_one_letter_code
_entity_poly.pdbx_strand_id
1 'polypeptide(L)'
;MMRLAILGLLLISGGAAASQAPVSPRVLFFGTLRELCGRAFEGRLVSSDAVDRDMAAQRLVMHVRSCDEDVIRIPFHVGANRSRIWVVTRTGSGLRFKHDHRHEDGAEDALTQYGGDTASDGTATRQEFPADAFTRDLFLRQNRAVSVTNVWAMEVVPGRLFAYELRREGRHFRVEFDLTRPVAAPPPPWGS
;
A
#
# COMPACT_ATOMS: atom_id res chain seq x y z
N MET A 1 -16.70 57.31 58.69
CA MET A 1 -15.75 56.24 58.22
C MET A 1 -16.49 55.49 57.12
N MET A 2 -16.13 55.78 55.87
CA MET A 2 -16.81 55.24 54.67
C MET A 2 -15.92 54.12 54.08
N ARG A 3 -16.38 52.86 54.06
CA ARG A 3 -15.66 51.72 53.50
C ARG A 3 -15.99 51.57 52.01
N LEU A 4 -15.02 51.78 51.18
CA LEU A 4 -15.13 51.57 49.75
C LEU A 4 -14.95 50.04 49.49
N ALA A 5 -15.98 49.42 48.91
CA ALA A 5 -15.86 48.02 48.43
C ALA A 5 -15.41 48.04 46.96
N ILE A 6 -14.24 47.46 46.70
CA ILE A 6 -13.70 47.26 45.32
C ILE A 6 -14.23 45.93 44.81
N LEU A 7 -15.11 45.99 43.80
CA LEU A 7 -15.63 44.82 43.08
C LEU A 7 -14.63 44.41 42.00
N GLY A 8 -13.90 43.31 42.23
CA GLY A 8 -12.96 42.77 41.25
C GLY A 8 -13.73 42.02 40.16
N LEU A 9 -13.63 42.47 38.92
CA LEU A 9 -14.17 41.82 37.71
C LEU A 9 -13.21 40.72 37.27
N LEU A 10 -13.56 39.43 37.43
CA LEU A 10 -12.82 38.29 36.90
C LEU A 10 -13.16 38.14 35.39
N LEU A 11 -12.23 38.46 34.54
CA LEU A 11 -12.30 38.14 33.10
C LEU A 11 -11.95 36.66 32.89
N ILE A 12 -12.93 35.81 32.62
CA ILE A 12 -12.75 34.44 32.19
C ILE A 12 -12.46 34.47 30.68
N SER A 13 -11.21 34.35 30.29
CA SER A 13 -10.79 34.15 28.89
C SER A 13 -11.09 32.69 28.50
N GLY A 14 -12.22 32.47 27.82
CA GLY A 14 -12.56 31.20 27.19
C GLY A 14 -11.63 30.93 25.98
N GLY A 15 -10.64 30.10 26.16
CA GLY A 15 -9.83 29.59 25.04
C GLY A 15 -10.68 28.67 24.15
N ALA A 16 -10.97 29.09 22.91
CA ALA A 16 -11.57 28.20 21.90
C ALA A 16 -10.57 27.09 21.58
N ALA A 17 -10.91 25.85 21.93
CA ALA A 17 -10.13 24.68 21.46
C ALA A 17 -10.25 24.58 19.94
N ALA A 18 -9.16 24.75 19.23
CA ALA A 18 -9.11 24.53 17.79
C ALA A 18 -9.43 23.05 17.52
N SER A 19 -10.56 22.78 16.87
CA SER A 19 -10.91 21.45 16.39
C SER A 19 -9.88 21.04 15.33
N GLN A 20 -9.09 20.01 15.62
CA GLN A 20 -8.18 19.43 14.61
C GLN A 20 -9.01 18.71 13.55
N ALA A 21 -8.73 19.00 12.27
CA ALA A 21 -9.35 18.27 11.18
C ALA A 21 -9.04 16.75 11.30
N PRO A 22 -10.00 15.88 10.97
CA PRO A 22 -9.79 14.45 11.04
C PRO A 22 -8.62 14.03 10.12
N VAL A 23 -7.77 13.11 10.62
CA VAL A 23 -6.64 12.59 9.84
C VAL A 23 -7.18 11.82 8.65
N SER A 24 -6.64 12.11 7.45
CA SER A 24 -7.07 11.45 6.21
C SER A 24 -6.91 9.93 6.29
N PRO A 25 -7.88 9.13 5.80
CA PRO A 25 -7.76 7.67 5.68
C PRO A 25 -6.47 7.21 4.99
N ARG A 26 -5.99 7.93 3.97
CA ARG A 26 -4.72 7.63 3.26
C ARG A 26 -3.50 7.77 4.18
N VAL A 27 -3.49 8.79 5.04
CA VAL A 27 -2.41 9.00 6.02
C VAL A 27 -2.39 7.87 7.05
N LEU A 28 -3.56 7.49 7.56
CA LEU A 28 -3.69 6.36 8.49
C LEU A 28 -3.25 5.04 7.84
N PHE A 29 -3.69 4.77 6.61
CA PHE A 29 -3.30 3.59 5.85
C PHE A 29 -1.78 3.51 5.68
N PHE A 30 -1.14 4.59 5.20
CA PHE A 30 0.30 4.64 4.99
C PHE A 30 1.06 4.45 6.30
N GLY A 31 0.60 5.07 7.39
CA GLY A 31 1.15 4.89 8.74
C GLY A 31 1.10 3.44 9.19
N THR A 32 -0.07 2.79 9.06
CA THR A 32 -0.23 1.37 9.41
C THR A 32 0.67 0.45 8.56
N LEU A 33 0.79 0.73 7.26
CA LEU A 33 1.71 -0.02 6.40
C LEU A 33 3.18 0.15 6.84
N ARG A 34 3.57 1.35 7.26
CA ARG A 34 4.90 1.67 7.76
C ARG A 34 5.25 0.97 9.07
N GLU A 35 4.27 0.69 9.93
CA GLU A 35 4.46 -0.09 11.17
C GLU A 35 4.91 -1.53 10.92
N LEU A 36 4.72 -2.04 9.70
CA LEU A 36 5.19 -3.36 9.29
C LEU A 36 6.66 -3.37 8.84
N CYS A 37 7.34 -2.23 8.87
CA CYS A 37 8.70 -2.08 8.33
C CYS A 37 9.69 -3.08 8.95
N GLY A 38 10.53 -3.68 8.11
CA GLY A 38 11.47 -4.73 8.48
C GLY A 38 10.87 -6.13 8.63
N ARG A 39 9.54 -6.28 8.56
CA ARG A 39 8.84 -7.55 8.77
C ARG A 39 8.50 -8.23 7.47
N ALA A 40 8.63 -9.56 7.45
CA ALA A 40 8.23 -10.42 6.34
C ALA A 40 7.14 -11.40 6.77
N PHE A 41 6.26 -11.75 5.84
CA PHE A 41 5.12 -12.63 6.10
C PHE A 41 4.91 -13.58 4.93
N GLU A 42 4.56 -14.83 5.25
CA GLU A 42 4.15 -15.81 4.26
C GLU A 42 2.67 -15.63 3.93
N GLY A 43 2.35 -15.70 2.65
CA GLY A 43 1.00 -15.50 2.13
C GLY A 43 0.45 -16.73 1.43
N ARG A 44 -0.83 -16.67 1.16
CA ARG A 44 -1.54 -17.65 0.35
C ARG A 44 -2.43 -16.95 -0.67
N LEU A 45 -2.52 -17.52 -1.86
CA LEU A 45 -3.51 -17.12 -2.84
C LEU A 45 -4.90 -17.59 -2.35
N VAL A 46 -5.88 -16.67 -2.32
CA VAL A 46 -7.25 -16.96 -1.88
C VAL A 46 -8.27 -16.81 -3.01
N SER A 47 -7.87 -16.23 -4.14
CA SER A 47 -8.66 -16.24 -5.39
C SER A 47 -8.44 -17.56 -6.14
N SER A 48 -9.35 -17.88 -7.08
CA SER A 48 -9.41 -19.21 -7.73
C SER A 48 -9.27 -19.19 -9.25
N ASP A 49 -8.82 -18.08 -9.84
CA ASP A 49 -8.62 -17.99 -11.28
C ASP A 49 -7.59 -19.02 -11.77
N ALA A 50 -7.95 -19.76 -12.80
CA ALA A 50 -7.13 -20.88 -13.30
C ALA A 50 -5.72 -20.44 -13.76
N VAL A 51 -5.56 -19.20 -14.21
CA VAL A 51 -4.29 -18.62 -14.65
C VAL A 51 -3.27 -18.47 -13.52
N ASP A 52 -3.71 -18.51 -12.27
CA ASP A 52 -2.86 -18.33 -11.08
C ASP A 52 -2.43 -19.63 -10.42
N ARG A 53 -2.77 -20.81 -10.96
CA ARG A 53 -2.48 -22.11 -10.33
C ARG A 53 -0.99 -22.32 -10.04
N ASP A 54 -0.14 -21.94 -10.98
CA ASP A 54 1.31 -22.10 -10.82
C ASP A 54 1.85 -21.23 -9.68
N MET A 55 1.30 -20.01 -9.53
CA MET A 55 1.64 -19.14 -8.41
C MET A 55 1.08 -19.67 -7.09
N ALA A 56 -0.12 -20.22 -7.10
CA ALA A 56 -0.75 -20.81 -5.91
C ALA A 56 0.05 -22.01 -5.35
N ALA A 57 0.79 -22.72 -6.21
CA ALA A 57 1.64 -23.84 -5.83
C ALA A 57 3.00 -23.41 -5.26
N GLN A 58 3.34 -22.11 -5.31
CA GLN A 58 4.60 -21.59 -4.81
C GLN A 58 4.47 -21.02 -3.41
N ARG A 59 5.60 -20.99 -2.70
CA ARG A 59 5.71 -20.24 -1.45
C ARG A 59 5.67 -18.75 -1.78
N LEU A 60 4.71 -18.02 -1.21
CA LEU A 60 4.52 -16.58 -1.41
C LEU A 60 5.02 -15.85 -0.17
N VAL A 61 5.92 -14.88 -0.34
CA VAL A 61 6.43 -14.09 0.80
C VAL A 61 6.46 -12.61 0.42
N MET A 62 5.84 -11.76 1.23
CA MET A 62 6.07 -10.32 1.19
C MET A 62 7.06 -9.89 2.28
N HIS A 63 7.83 -8.84 2.02
CA HIS A 63 8.73 -8.22 2.99
C HIS A 63 8.60 -6.69 2.91
N VAL A 64 8.09 -6.06 3.96
CA VAL A 64 8.08 -4.58 4.04
C VAL A 64 9.51 -4.13 4.33
N ARG A 65 10.36 -4.04 3.27
CA ARG A 65 11.81 -4.03 3.36
C ARG A 65 12.40 -2.65 3.67
N SER A 66 11.90 -1.60 3.01
CA SER A 66 12.36 -0.24 3.26
C SER A 66 11.21 0.73 3.39
N CYS A 67 11.36 1.69 4.30
CA CYS A 67 10.32 2.63 4.69
C CYS A 67 10.95 4.01 4.88
N ASP A 68 11.10 4.73 3.78
CA ASP A 68 11.49 6.13 3.81
C ASP A 68 10.31 7.01 4.27
N GLU A 69 10.50 8.31 4.35
CA GLU A 69 9.45 9.23 4.80
C GLU A 69 8.19 9.11 3.94
N ASP A 70 8.35 9.06 2.61
CA ASP A 70 7.27 9.07 1.64
C ASP A 70 7.17 7.79 0.79
N VAL A 71 8.08 6.83 0.95
CA VAL A 71 8.15 5.65 0.09
C VAL A 71 8.31 4.37 0.91
N ILE A 72 7.44 3.40 0.67
CA ILE A 72 7.54 2.04 1.22
C ILE A 72 7.74 1.07 0.07
N ARG A 73 8.78 0.21 0.16
CA ARG A 73 9.09 -0.83 -0.82
C ARG A 73 8.84 -2.21 -0.21
N ILE A 74 8.02 -3.00 -0.90
CA ILE A 74 7.57 -4.31 -0.43
C ILE A 74 7.90 -5.36 -1.50
N PRO A 75 9.07 -5.99 -1.47
CA PRO A 75 9.35 -7.18 -2.27
C PRO A 75 8.29 -8.25 -2.09
N PHE A 76 7.85 -8.83 -3.22
CA PHE A 76 6.93 -9.96 -3.26
C PHE A 76 7.60 -11.13 -3.99
N HIS A 77 7.94 -12.17 -3.24
CA HIS A 77 8.63 -13.36 -3.71
C HIS A 77 7.63 -14.45 -4.05
N VAL A 78 7.86 -15.12 -5.17
CA VAL A 78 7.08 -16.28 -5.64
C VAL A 78 8.06 -17.44 -5.83
N GLY A 79 8.16 -18.33 -4.85
CA GLY A 79 9.22 -19.33 -4.80
C GLY A 79 10.61 -18.68 -4.82
N ALA A 80 11.46 -19.06 -5.77
CA ALA A 80 12.79 -18.48 -6.00
C ALA A 80 12.76 -17.17 -6.79
N ASN A 81 11.64 -16.80 -7.41
CA ASN A 81 11.52 -15.58 -8.21
C ASN A 81 11.40 -14.35 -7.31
N ARG A 82 12.37 -13.43 -7.43
CA ARG A 82 12.52 -12.21 -6.64
C ARG A 82 12.35 -10.93 -7.45
N SER A 83 11.66 -11.03 -8.59
CA SER A 83 11.54 -9.95 -9.59
C SER A 83 10.60 -8.82 -9.19
N ARG A 84 9.74 -8.97 -8.18
CA ARG A 84 8.60 -8.08 -7.93
C ARG A 84 8.80 -7.25 -6.70
N ILE A 85 8.59 -5.94 -6.82
CA ILE A 85 8.55 -5.01 -5.69
C ILE A 85 7.29 -4.16 -5.83
N TRP A 86 6.46 -4.13 -4.80
CA TRP A 86 5.39 -3.16 -4.65
C TRP A 86 5.95 -1.88 -4.04
N VAL A 87 5.70 -0.75 -4.67
CA VAL A 87 6.18 0.56 -4.24
C VAL A 87 4.97 1.43 -3.93
N VAL A 88 4.81 1.82 -2.67
CA VAL A 88 3.77 2.74 -2.21
C VAL A 88 4.40 4.07 -1.88
N THR A 89 3.96 5.15 -2.52
CA THR A 89 4.50 6.50 -2.34
C THR A 89 3.40 7.45 -1.88
N ARG A 90 3.67 8.25 -0.85
CA ARG A 90 2.84 9.42 -0.54
C ARG A 90 3.06 10.49 -1.60
N THR A 91 1.98 11.10 -2.05
CA THR A 91 2.00 12.23 -2.98
C THR A 91 1.24 13.41 -2.38
N GLY A 92 1.37 14.59 -2.98
CA GLY A 92 0.60 15.76 -2.53
C GLY A 92 -0.94 15.58 -2.63
N SER A 93 -1.41 14.61 -3.44
CA SER A 93 -2.84 14.35 -3.69
C SER A 93 -3.35 13.04 -3.12
N GLY A 94 -2.47 12.16 -2.60
CA GLY A 94 -2.89 10.85 -2.10
C GLY A 94 -1.76 9.85 -2.01
N LEU A 95 -2.03 8.62 -2.40
CA LEU A 95 -1.05 7.55 -2.49
C LEU A 95 -0.89 7.10 -3.94
N ARG A 96 0.34 6.78 -4.32
CA ARG A 96 0.70 6.14 -5.58
C ARG A 96 1.15 4.72 -5.32
N PHE A 97 0.69 3.80 -6.14
CA PHE A 97 1.13 2.41 -6.13
C PHE A 97 1.75 2.04 -7.46
N LYS A 98 2.96 1.50 -7.44
CA LYS A 98 3.68 1.01 -8.63
C LYS A 98 4.28 -0.37 -8.39
N HIS A 99 4.40 -1.12 -9.48
CA HIS A 99 5.13 -2.39 -9.53
C HIS A 99 6.51 -2.13 -10.16
N ASP A 100 7.57 -2.34 -9.40
CA ASP A 100 8.94 -2.36 -9.92
C ASP A 100 9.29 -3.83 -10.18
N HIS A 101 9.46 -4.18 -11.46
CA HIS A 101 9.83 -5.52 -11.88
C HIS A 101 11.24 -5.49 -12.48
N ARG A 102 12.08 -6.43 -12.00
CA ARG A 102 13.46 -6.54 -12.41
C ARG A 102 13.82 -7.95 -12.83
N HIS A 103 14.71 -8.06 -13.81
CA HIS A 103 15.41 -9.30 -14.15
C HIS A 103 16.46 -9.65 -13.08
N GLU A 104 17.03 -10.85 -13.15
CA GLU A 104 18.00 -11.33 -12.17
C GLU A 104 19.29 -10.51 -12.15
N ASP A 105 19.68 -9.96 -13.30
CA ASP A 105 20.81 -9.05 -13.46
C ASP A 105 20.53 -7.61 -12.97
N GLY A 106 19.31 -7.34 -12.49
CA GLY A 106 18.88 -6.04 -12.01
C GLY A 106 18.30 -5.10 -13.07
N ALA A 107 18.32 -5.47 -14.36
CA ALA A 107 17.70 -4.69 -15.42
C ALA A 107 16.17 -4.61 -15.24
N GLU A 108 15.56 -3.50 -15.65
CA GLU A 108 14.11 -3.35 -15.61
C GLU A 108 13.42 -4.29 -16.62
N ASP A 109 12.34 -4.94 -16.19
CA ASP A 109 11.46 -5.69 -17.10
C ASP A 109 10.69 -4.73 -18.01
N ALA A 110 10.35 -5.15 -19.21
CA ALA A 110 9.51 -4.39 -20.14
C ALA A 110 8.13 -4.05 -19.55
N LEU A 111 7.64 -4.89 -18.63
CA LEU A 111 6.41 -4.65 -17.83
C LEU A 111 6.80 -4.24 -16.42
N THR A 112 7.28 -3.02 -16.27
CA THR A 112 7.63 -2.43 -14.97
C THR A 112 6.98 -1.07 -14.78
N GLN A 113 7.00 -0.53 -13.55
CA GLN A 113 6.47 0.78 -13.15
C GLN A 113 4.96 0.99 -13.43
N TYR A 114 4.22 -0.09 -13.68
CA TYR A 114 2.78 -0.01 -13.84
C TYR A 114 2.05 0.06 -12.50
N GLY A 115 0.87 0.68 -12.47
CA GLY A 115 0.07 0.91 -11.28
C GLY A 115 -0.80 2.16 -11.44
N GLY A 116 -1.02 2.91 -10.37
CA GLY A 116 -1.78 4.15 -10.42
C GLY A 116 -1.85 4.87 -9.09
N ASP A 117 -2.60 5.97 -9.08
CA ASP A 117 -2.83 6.80 -7.91
C ASP A 117 -4.21 6.49 -7.30
N THR A 118 -4.39 6.75 -6.01
CA THR A 118 -5.71 6.65 -5.37
C THR A 118 -6.69 7.63 -6.01
N ALA A 119 -7.85 7.14 -6.44
CA ALA A 119 -8.91 7.96 -7.03
C ALA A 119 -9.89 8.53 -5.98
N SER A 120 -9.86 8.01 -4.75
CA SER A 120 -10.70 8.43 -3.62
C SER A 120 -9.93 8.31 -2.31
N ASP A 121 -10.49 8.80 -1.21
CA ASP A 121 -9.86 8.69 0.12
C ASP A 121 -9.73 7.25 0.62
N GLY A 122 -10.50 6.31 0.05
CA GLY A 122 -10.51 4.94 0.51
C GLY A 122 -10.91 4.82 1.98
N THR A 123 -10.31 3.86 2.67
CA THR A 123 -10.45 3.72 4.13
C THR A 123 -9.07 3.65 4.79
N ALA A 124 -9.04 3.76 6.13
CA ALA A 124 -7.79 3.59 6.89
C ALA A 124 -7.18 2.19 6.75
N THR A 125 -7.95 1.21 6.28
CA THR A 125 -7.50 -0.18 6.11
C THR A 125 -7.44 -0.64 4.66
N ARG A 126 -8.00 0.11 3.69
CA ARG A 126 -8.01 -0.30 2.27
C ARG A 126 -7.87 0.90 1.35
N GLN A 127 -6.95 0.79 0.39
CA GLN A 127 -6.72 1.75 -0.67
C GLN A 127 -6.78 1.06 -2.04
N GLU A 128 -7.31 1.78 -3.05
CA GLU A 128 -7.46 1.29 -4.41
C GLU A 128 -6.74 2.19 -5.40
N PHE A 129 -6.12 1.56 -6.40
CA PHE A 129 -5.21 2.18 -7.35
C PHE A 129 -5.61 1.77 -8.78
N PRO A 130 -6.54 2.47 -9.43
CA PRO A 130 -6.86 2.21 -10.84
C PRO A 130 -5.66 2.52 -11.74
N ALA A 131 -5.54 1.77 -12.84
CA ALA A 131 -4.45 1.97 -13.81
C ALA A 131 -4.40 3.42 -14.30
N ASP A 132 -3.27 4.10 -14.08
CA ASP A 132 -3.03 5.47 -14.57
C ASP A 132 -2.76 5.54 -16.08
N ALA A 133 -2.59 6.74 -16.63
CA ALA A 133 -2.35 6.94 -18.06
C ALA A 133 -1.07 6.21 -18.53
N PHE A 134 0.03 6.34 -17.78
CA PHE A 134 1.28 5.63 -18.10
C PHE A 134 1.07 4.12 -18.18
N THR A 135 0.38 3.55 -17.22
CA THR A 135 0.10 2.11 -17.14
C THR A 135 -0.78 1.62 -18.29
N ARG A 136 -1.83 2.36 -18.62
CA ARG A 136 -2.69 2.04 -19.78
C ARG A 136 -1.89 2.06 -21.08
N ASP A 137 -1.09 3.09 -21.31
CA ASP A 137 -0.24 3.21 -22.50
C ASP A 137 0.80 2.10 -22.58
N LEU A 138 1.44 1.76 -21.44
CA LEU A 138 2.37 0.64 -21.35
C LEU A 138 1.69 -0.67 -21.74
N PHE A 139 0.50 -0.96 -21.19
CA PHE A 139 -0.21 -2.20 -21.49
C PHE A 139 -0.66 -2.29 -22.95
N LEU A 140 -1.06 -1.18 -23.55
CA LEU A 140 -1.38 -1.15 -24.98
C LEU A 140 -0.14 -1.47 -25.84
N ARG A 141 1.01 -0.83 -25.56
CA ARG A 141 2.27 -1.11 -26.28
C ARG A 141 2.75 -2.53 -26.09
N GLN A 142 2.43 -3.18 -24.99
CA GLN A 142 2.82 -4.54 -24.64
C GLN A 142 1.76 -5.59 -25.01
N ASN A 143 0.78 -5.24 -25.88
CA ASN A 143 -0.31 -6.12 -26.32
C ASN A 143 -1.13 -6.71 -25.16
N ARG A 144 -1.37 -5.92 -24.10
CA ARG A 144 -2.15 -6.30 -22.92
C ARG A 144 -3.38 -5.42 -22.71
N ALA A 145 -4.11 -5.16 -23.80
CA ALA A 145 -5.27 -4.27 -23.81
C ALA A 145 -6.32 -4.61 -22.72
N VAL A 146 -6.52 -5.90 -22.42
CA VAL A 146 -7.44 -6.34 -21.35
C VAL A 146 -7.05 -5.82 -19.96
N SER A 147 -5.80 -5.40 -19.76
CA SER A 147 -5.27 -4.95 -18.46
C SER A 147 -5.39 -3.45 -18.24
N VAL A 148 -5.85 -2.67 -19.22
CA VAL A 148 -5.98 -1.20 -19.09
C VAL A 148 -7.04 -0.78 -18.06
N THR A 149 -7.95 -1.68 -17.70
CA THR A 149 -8.98 -1.47 -16.68
C THR A 149 -8.62 -2.07 -15.33
N ASN A 150 -7.38 -2.51 -15.14
CA ASN A 150 -6.94 -3.05 -13.87
C ASN A 150 -7.13 -2.03 -12.73
N VAL A 151 -7.63 -2.53 -11.62
CA VAL A 151 -7.64 -1.84 -10.33
C VAL A 151 -6.90 -2.72 -9.33
N TRP A 152 -5.83 -2.20 -8.78
CA TRP A 152 -5.15 -2.85 -7.65
C TRP A 152 -5.71 -2.34 -6.34
N ALA A 153 -5.61 -3.16 -5.30
CA ALA A 153 -5.91 -2.74 -3.95
C ALA A 153 -4.91 -3.33 -2.96
N MET A 154 -4.66 -2.57 -1.91
CA MET A 154 -4.01 -3.06 -0.71
C MET A 154 -4.94 -2.90 0.48
N GLU A 155 -4.97 -3.93 1.32
CA GLU A 155 -5.70 -3.94 2.58
C GLU A 155 -4.74 -4.26 3.72
N VAL A 156 -4.77 -3.45 4.78
CA VAL A 156 -3.96 -3.67 5.98
C VAL A 156 -4.86 -3.54 7.20
N VAL A 157 -5.14 -4.67 7.84
CA VAL A 157 -5.83 -4.70 9.13
C VAL A 157 -4.77 -4.93 10.21
N PRO A 158 -4.49 -3.92 11.06
CA PRO A 158 -3.40 -3.96 12.02
C PRO A 158 -3.36 -5.27 12.82
N GLY A 159 -2.16 -5.88 12.91
CA GLY A 159 -1.93 -7.12 13.66
C GLY A 159 -2.66 -8.37 13.16
N ARG A 160 -3.40 -8.29 12.04
CA ARG A 160 -4.22 -9.42 11.55
C ARG A 160 -3.92 -9.80 10.11
N LEU A 161 -4.04 -8.87 9.16
CA LEU A 161 -4.07 -9.19 7.74
C LEU A 161 -3.41 -8.10 6.92
N PHE A 162 -2.56 -8.48 5.97
CA PHE A 162 -2.27 -7.72 4.77
C PHE A 162 -2.84 -8.47 3.58
N ALA A 163 -3.45 -7.76 2.62
CA ALA A 163 -3.83 -8.35 1.35
C ALA A 163 -3.44 -7.45 0.17
N TYR A 164 -2.99 -8.08 -0.90
CA TYR A 164 -2.83 -7.48 -2.21
C TYR A 164 -3.86 -8.06 -3.16
N GLU A 165 -4.49 -7.21 -3.95
CA GLU A 165 -5.57 -7.59 -4.85
C GLU A 165 -5.39 -6.93 -6.22
N LEU A 166 -5.74 -7.64 -7.27
CA LEU A 166 -5.94 -7.14 -8.62
C LEU A 166 -7.33 -7.57 -9.08
N ARG A 167 -8.10 -6.62 -9.59
CA ARG A 167 -9.38 -6.90 -10.23
C ARG A 167 -9.58 -6.12 -11.52
N ARG A 168 -10.32 -6.71 -12.43
CA ARG A 168 -11.00 -6.13 -13.59
C ARG A 168 -12.13 -7.06 -13.98
N GLU A 169 -12.89 -6.73 -15.01
CA GLU A 169 -13.90 -7.64 -15.55
C GLU A 169 -13.27 -9.02 -15.89
N GLY A 170 -13.92 -10.09 -15.43
CA GLY A 170 -13.47 -11.47 -15.66
C GLY A 170 -12.13 -11.84 -15.01
N ARG A 171 -11.60 -11.05 -14.05
CA ARG A 171 -10.32 -11.30 -13.40
C ARG A 171 -10.33 -10.86 -11.93
N HIS A 172 -10.00 -11.81 -11.05
CA HIS A 172 -9.76 -11.52 -9.64
C HIS A 172 -8.53 -12.28 -9.14
N PHE A 173 -7.54 -11.54 -8.63
CA PHE A 173 -6.38 -12.08 -7.96
C PHE A 173 -6.32 -11.50 -6.55
N ARG A 174 -6.18 -12.35 -5.53
CA ARG A 174 -6.01 -11.90 -4.16
C ARG A 174 -5.08 -12.84 -3.41
N VAL A 175 -4.01 -12.25 -2.84
CA VAL A 175 -3.11 -12.93 -1.92
C VAL A 175 -3.22 -12.30 -0.54
N GLU A 176 -3.30 -13.15 0.50
CA GLU A 176 -3.43 -12.73 1.90
C GLU A 176 -2.24 -13.20 2.72
N PHE A 177 -1.80 -12.36 3.66
CA PHE A 177 -0.67 -12.58 4.55
C PHE A 177 -1.14 -12.42 6.00
N ASP A 178 -0.87 -13.42 6.83
CA ASP A 178 -1.22 -13.40 8.27
C ASP A 178 -0.17 -12.58 9.04
N LEU A 179 -0.54 -11.39 9.48
CA LEU A 179 0.36 -10.48 10.21
C LEU A 179 0.66 -10.92 11.65
N THR A 180 -0.02 -11.98 12.14
CA THR A 180 0.30 -12.56 13.45
C THR A 180 1.53 -13.47 13.41
N ARG A 181 1.96 -13.90 12.21
CA ARG A 181 3.02 -14.89 11.99
C ARG A 181 4.14 -14.36 11.09
N PRO A 182 5.01 -13.47 11.62
CA PRO A 182 6.17 -13.03 10.86
C PRO A 182 7.12 -14.20 10.58
N VAL A 183 7.77 -14.15 9.41
CA VAL A 183 8.78 -15.12 9.00
C VAL A 183 10.15 -14.44 8.89
N ALA A 184 11.23 -15.22 8.76
CA ALA A 184 12.55 -14.68 8.47
C ALA A 184 12.53 -13.89 7.16
N ALA A 185 13.23 -12.76 7.13
CA ALA A 185 13.35 -11.93 5.93
C ALA A 185 13.94 -12.76 4.79
N PRO A 186 13.30 -12.78 3.60
CA PRO A 186 13.83 -13.48 2.44
C PRO A 186 15.10 -12.77 1.90
N PRO A 187 15.86 -13.41 0.98
CA PRO A 187 16.95 -12.75 0.27
C PRO A 187 16.48 -11.42 -0.37
N PRO A 188 17.39 -10.48 -0.67
CA PRO A 188 17.04 -9.23 -1.35
C PRO A 188 16.33 -9.48 -2.69
N PRO A 189 15.42 -8.60 -3.12
CA PRO A 189 14.88 -8.65 -4.47
C PRO A 189 15.98 -8.41 -5.51
N TRP A 190 15.74 -8.81 -6.74
CA TRP A 190 16.65 -8.53 -7.85
C TRP A 190 16.78 -7.03 -8.08
N GLY A 191 17.99 -6.54 -8.38
CA GLY A 191 18.27 -5.13 -8.63
C GLY A 191 18.34 -4.24 -7.38
N SER A 192 18.56 -4.81 -6.18
CA SER A 192 18.68 -4.04 -4.93
C SER A 192 20.04 -4.18 -4.26
#